data_4382c1d03821b8b873c4c53cda90a00d
#
_entry.id   4382c1d03821b8b873c4c53cda90a00d
#
_cell.length_a   1.000
_cell.length_b   1.000
_cell.length_c   1.000
_cell.angle_alpha   90.00
_cell.angle_beta   90.00
_cell.angle_gamma   90.00
#
_symmetry.space_group_name_H-M   'P 1'
#
loop_
_entity.id
_entity.type
_entity.pdbx_description
1 polymer ?
#
loop_
_entity_poly.entity_id
_entity_poly.type
_entity_poly.pdbx_seq_one_letter_code
_entity_poly.pdbx_strand_id
1 'polypeptide(L)'
;MNLDLLTAISPIDGRYRGKTEPLANYFSEYALIRYRVRVEIEYFITLCELPLPQLASFDSALFARLREIYQNFDENDAQRVKDIEKVTNHDVKAVEYFIKEEFDKIGGLDAYKEFIHFGLTSQDINNTSVPLSVKEALQDVFYPQVEELIAQLQTYADEWKDVPMLAKTHGQPASPTRLGKEIMVYVYRLTEQLNSLKACKVTAKFGGATGNYNAHHVAYPQYDWRAFGNKFVSEKLGLEREQYTTQISNYDYLGAIFDAVRRINTIIIDLDRDFWMYISMDYFKQKIKAGEVGSSAMPHKVNPIDYENSEGNLGIANAILQFLAKKLPVSRLQRDLTDSTVLRNIGVPFGHSVIAIQSTLKGLRKLILHEEKLQEDLDNTWAVVAEAIQTILRREAYPHPYEALKALTRTNKHMTEETIHEFIQDLNVSDSVKAELMAITPSNSTGI
;
A
#
# COMPACT_ATOMS: atom_id res chain seq x y z
N MET A 1 9.32 -33.86 2.31
CA MET A 1 8.52 -33.13 1.33
C MET A 1 9.37 -31.97 0.84
N ASN A 2 9.63 -31.86 -0.43
CA ASN A 2 10.35 -30.68 -0.98
C ASN A 2 9.42 -29.47 -0.97
N LEU A 3 10.00 -28.26 -0.92
CA LEU A 3 9.25 -27.04 -1.01
C LEU A 3 8.77 -26.84 -2.47
N ASP A 4 7.46 -26.75 -2.64
CA ASP A 4 6.79 -26.36 -3.89
C ASP A 4 5.48 -25.61 -3.56
N LEU A 5 4.70 -25.23 -4.59
CA LEU A 5 3.46 -24.47 -4.38
C LEU A 5 2.42 -25.18 -3.52
N LEU A 6 2.40 -26.52 -3.51
CA LEU A 6 1.45 -27.31 -2.73
C LEU A 6 1.95 -27.56 -1.29
N THR A 7 3.26 -27.55 -1.09
CA THR A 7 3.89 -27.87 0.20
C THR A 7 4.34 -26.62 0.97
N ALA A 8 4.23 -25.43 0.37
CA ALA A 8 4.53 -24.17 1.04
C ALA A 8 3.55 -23.92 2.19
N ILE A 9 4.07 -23.62 3.39
CA ILE A 9 3.27 -23.32 4.58
C ILE A 9 2.58 -21.97 4.44
N SER A 10 3.27 -20.97 3.89
CA SER A 10 2.69 -19.66 3.62
C SER A 10 1.84 -19.69 2.33
N PRO A 11 0.58 -19.27 2.37
CA PRO A 11 -0.24 -19.15 1.16
C PRO A 11 0.29 -18.12 0.17
N ILE A 12 1.09 -17.15 0.62
CA ILE A 12 1.74 -16.15 -0.24
C ILE A 12 2.66 -16.84 -1.26
N ASP A 13 3.46 -17.81 -0.81
CA ASP A 13 4.43 -18.52 -1.65
C ASP A 13 3.85 -19.79 -2.27
N GLY A 14 2.71 -20.28 -1.78
CA GLY A 14 2.00 -21.43 -2.32
C GLY A 14 0.80 -21.02 -3.19
N ARG A 15 -0.39 -21.05 -2.60
CA ARG A 15 -1.68 -20.78 -3.26
C ARG A 15 -1.72 -19.52 -4.13
N TYR A 16 -1.07 -18.45 -3.66
CA TYR A 16 -1.12 -17.12 -4.29
C TYR A 16 0.17 -16.72 -5.01
N ARG A 17 1.11 -17.65 -5.20
CA ARG A 17 2.41 -17.37 -5.83
C ARG A 17 2.28 -16.61 -7.14
N GLY A 18 1.32 -16.98 -8.01
CA GLY A 18 1.11 -16.29 -9.27
C GLY A 18 0.74 -14.80 -9.15
N LYS A 19 0.31 -14.34 -7.97
CA LYS A 19 0.02 -12.92 -7.70
C LYS A 19 1.17 -12.20 -7.03
N THR A 20 1.98 -12.92 -6.25
CA THR A 20 3.03 -12.36 -5.38
C THR A 20 4.42 -12.48 -5.97
N GLU A 21 4.59 -13.24 -7.06
CA GLU A 21 5.88 -13.50 -7.71
C GLU A 21 6.72 -12.21 -7.96
N PRO A 22 6.16 -11.08 -8.42
CA PRO A 22 6.94 -9.87 -8.63
C PRO A 22 7.65 -9.37 -7.36
N LEU A 23 7.10 -9.64 -6.17
CA LEU A 23 7.72 -9.27 -4.90
C LEU A 23 8.98 -10.09 -4.56
N ALA A 24 9.18 -11.24 -5.18
CA ALA A 24 10.35 -12.07 -4.96
C ALA A 24 11.66 -11.35 -5.34
N ASN A 25 11.62 -10.42 -6.28
CA ASN A 25 12.77 -9.62 -6.68
C ASN A 25 13.21 -8.60 -5.61
N TYR A 26 12.41 -8.38 -4.57
CA TYR A 26 12.65 -7.39 -3.52
C TYR A 26 12.75 -8.00 -2.12
N PHE A 27 11.96 -9.03 -1.82
CA PHE A 27 11.75 -9.53 -0.46
C PHE A 27 12.09 -11.01 -0.25
N SER A 28 12.60 -11.70 -1.24
CA SER A 28 13.12 -13.06 -1.06
C SER A 28 14.54 -13.04 -0.47
N GLU A 29 15.02 -14.19 0.03
CA GLU A 29 16.42 -14.34 0.46
C GLU A 29 17.40 -14.07 -0.69
N TYR A 30 17.06 -14.53 -1.91
CA TYR A 30 17.78 -14.19 -3.15
C TYR A 30 17.89 -12.66 -3.33
N ALA A 31 16.77 -11.95 -3.22
CA ALA A 31 16.76 -10.50 -3.38
C ALA A 31 17.60 -9.80 -2.31
N LEU A 32 17.48 -10.20 -1.04
CA LEU A 32 18.27 -9.63 0.05
C LEU A 32 19.77 -9.79 -0.22
N ILE A 33 20.22 -10.96 -0.67
CA ILE A 33 21.63 -11.20 -1.02
C ILE A 33 22.04 -10.30 -2.18
N ARG A 34 21.25 -10.23 -3.23
CA ARG A 34 21.53 -9.36 -4.39
C ARG A 34 21.68 -7.89 -4.02
N TYR A 35 20.77 -7.36 -3.18
CA TYR A 35 20.85 -5.99 -2.69
C TYR A 35 22.10 -5.74 -1.84
N ARG A 36 22.49 -6.70 -1.02
CA ARG A 36 23.74 -6.63 -0.24
C ARG A 36 24.96 -6.57 -1.17
N VAL A 37 25.03 -7.43 -2.20
CA VAL A 37 26.09 -7.39 -3.22
C VAL A 37 26.13 -6.02 -3.92
N ARG A 38 24.96 -5.50 -4.32
CA ARG A 38 24.85 -4.17 -4.94
C ARG A 38 25.42 -3.08 -4.05
N VAL A 39 25.05 -3.04 -2.79
CA VAL A 39 25.54 -2.03 -1.84
C VAL A 39 27.04 -2.13 -1.63
N GLU A 40 27.59 -3.34 -1.46
CA GLU A 40 29.03 -3.57 -1.31
C GLU A 40 29.82 -3.11 -2.54
N ILE A 41 29.35 -3.43 -3.74
CA ILE A 41 30.00 -3.04 -5.00
C ILE A 41 29.97 -1.51 -5.16
N GLU A 42 28.83 -0.88 -4.97
CA GLU A 42 28.72 0.60 -5.08
C GLU A 42 29.53 1.31 -4.00
N TYR A 43 29.64 0.72 -2.81
CA TYR A 43 30.52 1.22 -1.76
C TYR A 43 32.01 1.13 -2.17
N PHE A 44 32.45 -0.02 -2.67
CA PHE A 44 33.82 -0.20 -3.16
C PHE A 44 34.16 0.80 -4.27
N ILE A 45 33.26 0.98 -5.24
CA ILE A 45 33.45 1.97 -6.32
C ILE A 45 33.56 3.39 -5.73
N THR A 46 32.72 3.73 -4.75
CA THR A 46 32.77 5.05 -4.12
C THR A 46 34.05 5.28 -3.33
N LEU A 47 34.61 4.23 -2.71
CA LEU A 47 35.96 4.32 -2.12
C LEU A 47 37.06 4.56 -3.18
N CYS A 48 36.96 3.92 -4.34
CA CYS A 48 37.91 4.15 -5.46
C CYS A 48 37.80 5.59 -6.02
N GLU A 49 36.64 6.20 -5.97
CA GLU A 49 36.41 7.60 -6.36
C GLU A 49 36.96 8.62 -5.32
N LEU A 50 37.24 8.18 -4.10
CA LEU A 50 37.91 8.96 -3.07
C LEU A 50 39.44 8.84 -3.28
N PRO A 51 40.24 9.91 -3.14
CA PRO A 51 41.66 9.85 -3.36
C PRO A 51 42.45 9.12 -2.27
N LEU A 52 42.02 7.88 -1.94
CA LEU A 52 42.76 6.99 -1.06
C LEU A 52 44.03 6.51 -1.76
N PRO A 53 45.24 6.66 -1.14
CA PRO A 53 46.50 6.29 -1.79
C PRO A 53 46.53 4.85 -2.30
N GLN A 54 45.96 3.91 -1.58
CA GLN A 54 45.97 2.49 -1.90
C GLN A 54 45.00 2.12 -3.04
N LEU A 55 44.03 2.98 -3.35
CA LEU A 55 43.07 2.79 -4.45
C LEU A 55 43.34 3.72 -5.63
N ALA A 56 44.33 4.59 -5.54
CA ALA A 56 44.65 5.59 -6.58
C ALA A 56 45.01 4.98 -7.95
N SER A 57 45.51 3.76 -7.97
CA SER A 57 45.86 3.03 -9.20
C SER A 57 44.74 2.12 -9.71
N PHE A 58 43.57 2.09 -9.07
CA PHE A 58 42.44 1.29 -9.52
C PHE A 58 41.93 1.80 -10.88
N ASP A 59 41.80 0.89 -11.86
CA ASP A 59 41.30 1.25 -13.18
C ASP A 59 39.78 1.47 -13.15
N SER A 60 39.33 2.69 -13.27
CA SER A 60 37.91 3.06 -13.31
C SER A 60 37.14 2.45 -14.49
N ALA A 61 37.83 2.00 -15.56
CA ALA A 61 37.18 1.27 -16.65
C ALA A 61 36.53 -0.06 -16.17
N LEU A 62 37.00 -0.61 -15.05
CA LEU A 62 36.44 -1.82 -14.45
C LEU A 62 35.14 -1.59 -13.67
N PHE A 63 34.73 -0.36 -13.38
CA PHE A 63 33.50 -0.10 -12.62
C PHE A 63 32.26 -0.72 -13.27
N ALA A 64 32.13 -0.65 -14.58
CA ALA A 64 31.02 -1.30 -15.29
C ALA A 64 31.03 -2.81 -15.06
N ARG A 65 32.18 -3.45 -15.13
CA ARG A 65 32.33 -4.89 -14.90
C ARG A 65 32.08 -5.29 -13.45
N LEU A 66 32.44 -4.45 -12.49
CA LEU A 66 32.07 -4.67 -11.08
C LEU A 66 30.55 -4.61 -10.88
N ARG A 67 29.86 -3.68 -11.55
CA ARG A 67 28.39 -3.58 -11.48
C ARG A 67 27.68 -4.79 -12.07
N GLU A 68 28.27 -5.42 -13.09
CA GLU A 68 27.75 -6.67 -13.68
C GLU A 68 27.58 -7.76 -12.62
N ILE A 69 28.39 -7.78 -11.54
CA ILE A 69 28.31 -8.78 -10.46
C ILE A 69 26.91 -8.77 -9.82
N TYR A 70 26.29 -7.61 -9.61
CA TYR A 70 24.94 -7.55 -9.05
C TYR A 70 23.84 -7.39 -10.11
N GLN A 71 24.15 -6.85 -11.29
CA GLN A 71 23.19 -6.70 -12.39
C GLN A 71 22.84 -8.04 -13.02
N ASN A 72 23.80 -8.93 -13.15
CA ASN A 72 23.65 -10.28 -13.70
C ASN A 72 23.52 -11.35 -12.61
N PHE A 73 23.37 -10.96 -11.35
CA PHE A 73 23.26 -11.85 -10.20
C PHE A 73 22.08 -12.80 -10.36
N ASP A 74 22.33 -14.10 -10.24
CA ASP A 74 21.31 -15.14 -10.42
C ASP A 74 21.16 -16.05 -9.18
N GLU A 75 20.29 -17.04 -9.28
CA GLU A 75 20.04 -17.99 -8.18
C GLU A 75 21.27 -18.86 -7.85
N ASN A 76 22.16 -19.13 -8.81
CA ASN A 76 23.40 -19.87 -8.58
C ASN A 76 24.39 -19.04 -7.75
N ASP A 77 24.46 -17.76 -8.01
CA ASP A 77 25.26 -16.81 -7.22
C ASP A 77 24.73 -16.73 -5.78
N ALA A 78 23.42 -16.63 -5.62
CA ALA A 78 22.78 -16.65 -4.31
C ALA A 78 23.07 -17.97 -3.58
N GLN A 79 22.99 -19.10 -4.27
CA GLN A 79 23.35 -20.39 -3.71
C GLN A 79 24.82 -20.45 -3.31
N ARG A 80 25.73 -19.87 -4.10
CA ARG A 80 27.15 -19.80 -3.72
C ARG A 80 27.35 -19.01 -2.43
N VAL A 81 26.67 -17.87 -2.27
CA VAL A 81 26.70 -17.11 -1.01
C VAL A 81 26.20 -17.96 0.15
N LYS A 82 25.11 -18.70 -0.03
CA LYS A 82 24.56 -19.61 1.02
C LYS A 82 25.53 -20.75 1.35
N ASP A 83 26.27 -21.27 0.40
CA ASP A 83 27.25 -22.31 0.66
C ASP A 83 28.46 -21.77 1.47
N ILE A 84 28.88 -20.54 1.21
CA ILE A 84 29.89 -19.85 2.02
C ILE A 84 29.33 -19.59 3.44
N GLU A 85 28.09 -19.13 3.56
CA GLU A 85 27.42 -18.87 4.85
C GLU A 85 27.36 -20.13 5.73
N LYS A 86 27.12 -21.32 5.18
CA LYS A 86 27.12 -22.58 5.92
C LYS A 86 28.45 -22.84 6.63
N VAL A 87 29.57 -22.36 6.08
CA VAL A 87 30.91 -22.53 6.67
C VAL A 87 31.23 -21.41 7.64
N THR A 88 30.91 -20.17 7.27
CA THR A 88 31.26 -18.97 8.06
C THR A 88 30.28 -18.68 9.19
N ASN A 89 29.08 -19.24 9.11
CA ASN A 89 27.94 -18.97 10.00
C ASN A 89 27.65 -17.45 10.14
N HIS A 90 27.89 -16.68 9.05
CA HIS A 90 27.69 -15.24 9.03
C HIS A 90 27.30 -14.78 7.62
N ASP A 91 26.08 -14.27 7.48
CA ASP A 91 25.42 -13.94 6.21
C ASP A 91 26.12 -12.81 5.45
N VAL A 92 26.42 -11.68 6.08
CA VAL A 92 27.07 -10.54 5.42
C VAL A 92 28.54 -10.85 5.10
N LYS A 93 29.24 -11.60 5.98
CA LYS A 93 30.61 -12.05 5.70
C LYS A 93 30.66 -12.99 4.50
N ALA A 94 29.65 -13.80 4.30
CA ALA A 94 29.54 -14.65 3.12
C ALA A 94 29.41 -13.83 1.83
N VAL A 95 28.70 -12.71 1.85
CA VAL A 95 28.64 -11.78 0.72
C VAL A 95 30.01 -11.18 0.42
N GLU A 96 30.75 -10.74 1.44
CA GLU A 96 32.13 -10.24 1.26
C GLU A 96 33.03 -11.27 0.58
N TYR A 97 33.01 -12.52 1.04
CA TYR A 97 33.81 -13.59 0.44
C TYR A 97 33.39 -13.91 -1.00
N PHE A 98 32.09 -13.93 -1.28
CA PHE A 98 31.60 -14.08 -2.64
C PHE A 98 32.13 -12.99 -3.57
N ILE A 99 32.11 -11.74 -3.16
CA ILE A 99 32.63 -10.63 -3.96
C ILE A 99 34.15 -10.78 -4.17
N LYS A 100 34.89 -11.24 -3.16
CA LYS A 100 36.33 -11.55 -3.31
C LYS A 100 36.57 -12.65 -4.36
N GLU A 101 35.73 -13.69 -4.40
CA GLU A 101 35.78 -14.71 -5.45
C GLU A 101 35.48 -14.12 -6.85
N GLU A 102 34.52 -13.19 -6.95
CA GLU A 102 34.24 -12.51 -8.23
C GLU A 102 35.42 -11.62 -8.68
N PHE A 103 36.11 -10.96 -7.74
CA PHE A 103 37.35 -10.22 -8.04
C PHE A 103 38.44 -11.16 -8.56
N ASP A 104 38.56 -12.37 -8.03
CA ASP A 104 39.51 -13.38 -8.56
C ASP A 104 39.19 -13.78 -9.99
N LYS A 105 37.88 -13.93 -10.32
CA LYS A 105 37.47 -14.25 -11.70
C LYS A 105 37.75 -13.11 -12.67
N ILE A 106 37.69 -11.86 -12.24
CA ILE A 106 38.05 -10.70 -13.04
C ILE A 106 39.57 -10.69 -13.27
N GLY A 107 40.34 -10.99 -12.22
CA GLY A 107 41.80 -11.04 -12.24
C GLY A 107 42.48 -9.68 -12.05
N GLY A 108 43.68 -9.70 -11.48
CA GLY A 108 44.48 -8.48 -11.26
C GLY A 108 43.99 -7.55 -10.15
N LEU A 109 43.04 -8.01 -9.32
CA LEU A 109 42.44 -7.20 -8.27
C LEU A 109 42.88 -7.58 -6.85
N ASP A 110 43.88 -8.44 -6.69
CA ASP A 110 44.32 -8.94 -5.37
C ASP A 110 44.71 -7.82 -4.39
N ALA A 111 45.34 -6.77 -4.85
CA ALA A 111 45.75 -5.63 -4.02
C ALA A 111 44.58 -4.82 -3.45
N TYR A 112 43.37 -4.98 -4.02
CA TYR A 112 42.20 -4.17 -3.68
C TYR A 112 41.15 -4.95 -2.87
N LYS A 113 41.24 -6.27 -2.76
CA LYS A 113 40.24 -7.13 -2.13
C LYS A 113 39.90 -6.74 -0.69
N GLU A 114 40.90 -6.30 0.09
CA GLU A 114 40.71 -5.94 1.49
C GLU A 114 39.96 -4.59 1.67
N PHE A 115 39.68 -3.88 0.59
CA PHE A 115 38.78 -2.72 0.61
C PHE A 115 37.31 -3.07 0.38
N ILE A 116 36.99 -4.35 0.11
CA ILE A 116 35.62 -4.84 0.16
C ILE A 116 35.19 -4.84 1.62
N HIS A 117 34.04 -4.25 1.94
CA HIS A 117 33.53 -4.10 3.33
C HIS A 117 34.46 -3.30 4.26
N PHE A 118 35.32 -2.46 3.70
CA PHE A 118 36.32 -1.70 4.47
C PHE A 118 35.66 -0.77 5.50
N GLY A 119 35.99 -0.93 6.78
CA GLY A 119 35.51 -0.08 7.86
C GLY A 119 34.02 -0.23 8.21
N LEU A 120 33.29 -1.10 7.51
CA LEU A 120 31.84 -1.29 7.69
C LEU A 120 31.53 -2.31 8.78
N THR A 121 30.28 -2.25 9.23
CA THR A 121 29.61 -3.30 9.99
C THR A 121 28.46 -3.89 9.15
N SER A 122 27.98 -5.08 9.52
CA SER A 122 26.91 -5.76 8.78
C SER A 122 25.66 -4.86 8.58
N GLN A 123 25.39 -3.98 9.53
CA GLN A 123 24.22 -3.11 9.45
C GLN A 123 24.39 -1.92 8.51
N ASP A 124 25.61 -1.56 8.14
CA ASP A 124 25.82 -0.61 7.03
C ASP A 124 25.33 -1.19 5.70
N ILE A 125 25.36 -2.52 5.58
CA ILE A 125 24.88 -3.25 4.40
C ILE A 125 23.39 -3.58 4.51
N ASN A 126 22.92 -4.04 5.67
CA ASN A 126 21.50 -4.39 5.85
C ASN A 126 20.60 -3.15 5.91
N ASN A 127 21.00 -2.11 6.66
CA ASN A 127 20.20 -0.88 6.79
C ASN A 127 20.32 0.09 5.61
N THR A 128 20.93 -0.34 4.54
CA THR A 128 20.93 0.26 3.20
C THR A 128 20.17 -0.62 2.22
N SER A 129 20.46 -1.92 2.19
CA SER A 129 19.83 -2.92 1.32
C SER A 129 18.32 -3.01 1.54
N VAL A 130 17.87 -3.08 2.79
CA VAL A 130 16.46 -3.24 3.13
C VAL A 130 15.63 -2.00 2.73
N PRO A 131 15.99 -0.76 3.13
CA PRO A 131 15.21 0.40 2.68
C PRO A 131 15.27 0.59 1.16
N LEU A 132 16.38 0.23 0.50
CA LEU A 132 16.47 0.28 -0.96
C LEU A 132 15.48 -0.69 -1.61
N SER A 133 15.41 -1.94 -1.13
CA SER A 133 14.46 -2.93 -1.64
C SER A 133 13.01 -2.52 -1.39
N VAL A 134 12.70 -1.95 -0.22
CA VAL A 134 11.37 -1.42 0.07
C VAL A 134 11.00 -0.29 -0.90
N LYS A 135 11.90 0.66 -1.11
CA LYS A 135 11.69 1.76 -2.07
C LYS A 135 11.36 1.25 -3.47
N GLU A 136 12.18 0.34 -3.99
CA GLU A 136 12.01 -0.20 -5.34
C GLU A 136 10.73 -1.06 -5.42
N ALA A 137 10.42 -1.89 -4.41
CA ALA A 137 9.16 -2.65 -4.37
C ALA A 137 7.91 -1.76 -4.34
N LEU A 138 7.96 -0.64 -3.61
CA LEU A 138 6.88 0.34 -3.62
C LEU A 138 6.69 0.93 -5.02
N GLN A 139 7.77 1.35 -5.67
CA GLN A 139 7.74 1.99 -6.98
C GLN A 139 7.30 1.04 -8.10
N ASP A 140 7.81 -0.18 -8.09
CA ASP A 140 7.66 -1.12 -9.21
C ASP A 140 6.43 -2.02 -9.06
N VAL A 141 5.94 -2.26 -7.83
CA VAL A 141 4.85 -3.19 -7.58
C VAL A 141 3.66 -2.55 -6.87
N PHE A 142 3.87 -1.92 -5.71
CA PHE A 142 2.76 -1.47 -4.87
C PHE A 142 2.05 -0.24 -5.43
N TYR A 143 2.80 0.82 -5.81
CA TYR A 143 2.19 2.04 -6.36
C TYR A 143 1.37 1.76 -7.62
N PRO A 144 1.88 1.03 -8.63
CA PRO A 144 1.12 0.73 -9.83
C PRO A 144 -0.20 0.01 -9.54
N GLN A 145 -0.25 -0.89 -8.57
CA GLN A 145 -1.48 -1.61 -8.22
C GLN A 145 -2.51 -0.73 -7.51
N VAL A 146 -2.07 0.16 -6.61
CA VAL A 146 -2.97 1.15 -5.99
C VAL A 146 -3.48 2.14 -7.04
N GLU A 147 -2.62 2.59 -7.94
CA GLU A 147 -3.00 3.49 -9.05
C GLU A 147 -4.01 2.82 -10.00
N GLU A 148 -3.84 1.54 -10.29
CA GLU A 148 -4.81 0.76 -11.09
C GLU A 148 -6.18 0.68 -10.39
N LEU A 149 -6.19 0.47 -9.07
CA LEU A 149 -7.43 0.48 -8.28
C LEU A 149 -8.11 1.86 -8.31
N ILE A 150 -7.35 2.93 -8.13
CA ILE A 150 -7.85 4.30 -8.21
C ILE A 150 -8.44 4.57 -9.60
N ALA A 151 -7.75 4.18 -10.66
CA ALA A 151 -8.21 4.37 -12.04
C ALA A 151 -9.51 3.60 -12.34
N GLN A 152 -9.63 2.36 -11.84
CA GLN A 152 -10.86 1.58 -11.99
C GLN A 152 -12.04 2.23 -11.25
N LEU A 153 -11.81 2.73 -10.04
CA LEU A 153 -12.83 3.44 -9.26
C LEU A 153 -13.23 4.76 -9.93
N GLN A 154 -12.26 5.51 -10.46
CA GLN A 154 -12.52 6.74 -11.21
C GLN A 154 -13.40 6.47 -12.42
N THR A 155 -13.12 5.40 -13.17
CA THR A 155 -13.94 5.00 -14.32
C THR A 155 -15.40 4.78 -13.91
N TYR A 156 -15.64 4.08 -12.82
CA TYR A 156 -17.00 3.86 -12.32
C TYR A 156 -17.65 5.12 -11.75
N ALA A 157 -16.87 5.96 -11.08
CA ALA A 157 -17.37 7.25 -10.59
C ALA A 157 -17.88 8.12 -11.73
N ASP A 158 -17.16 8.15 -12.86
CA ASP A 158 -17.53 8.91 -14.04
C ASP A 158 -18.74 8.29 -14.78
N GLU A 159 -18.76 6.96 -14.90
CA GLU A 159 -19.84 6.21 -15.54
C GLU A 159 -21.18 6.38 -14.80
N TRP A 160 -21.14 6.36 -13.46
CA TRP A 160 -22.33 6.40 -12.62
C TRP A 160 -22.53 7.75 -11.89
N LYS A 161 -21.92 8.81 -12.40
CA LYS A 161 -21.94 10.16 -11.77
C LYS A 161 -23.36 10.72 -11.56
N ASP A 162 -24.28 10.39 -12.46
CA ASP A 162 -25.66 10.89 -12.46
C ASP A 162 -26.68 9.89 -11.91
N VAL A 163 -26.24 8.70 -11.47
CA VAL A 163 -27.11 7.66 -10.92
C VAL A 163 -27.53 8.04 -9.48
N PRO A 164 -28.79 8.35 -9.23
CA PRO A 164 -29.27 8.64 -7.88
C PRO A 164 -29.27 7.38 -7.02
N MET A 165 -28.96 7.53 -5.75
CA MET A 165 -28.90 6.43 -4.79
C MET A 165 -29.42 6.88 -3.45
N LEU A 166 -30.23 6.03 -2.80
CA LEU A 166 -30.66 6.24 -1.42
C LEU A 166 -29.44 6.07 -0.49
N ALA A 167 -29.05 7.13 0.19
CA ALA A 167 -28.03 7.01 1.23
C ALA A 167 -28.60 6.40 2.50
N LYS A 168 -27.75 5.76 3.28
CA LYS A 168 -28.11 5.22 4.59
C LYS A 168 -27.16 5.70 5.66
N THR A 169 -27.70 6.22 6.76
CA THR A 169 -26.96 6.50 7.98
C THR A 169 -27.49 5.64 9.11
N HIS A 170 -26.64 5.04 9.90
CA HIS A 170 -27.06 4.07 10.94
C HIS A 170 -27.95 2.92 10.38
N GLY A 171 -27.73 2.56 9.11
CA GLY A 171 -28.56 1.57 8.39
C GLY A 171 -29.95 2.05 8.01
N GLN A 172 -30.31 3.31 8.29
CA GLN A 172 -31.61 3.89 7.97
C GLN A 172 -31.54 4.79 6.74
N PRO A 173 -32.62 4.88 5.94
CA PRO A 173 -32.72 5.81 4.82
C PRO A 173 -32.41 7.25 5.23
N ALA A 174 -31.60 7.91 4.45
CA ALA A 174 -31.17 9.30 4.64
C ALA A 174 -31.26 10.06 3.32
N SER A 175 -30.81 11.31 3.30
CA SER A 175 -30.81 12.15 2.11
C SER A 175 -30.18 11.46 0.91
N PRO A 176 -30.80 11.49 -0.25
CA PRO A 176 -30.27 10.86 -1.46
C PRO A 176 -28.90 11.39 -1.85
N THR A 177 -28.12 10.56 -2.50
CA THR A 177 -26.80 10.85 -3.02
C THR A 177 -26.69 10.39 -4.47
N ARG A 178 -25.50 10.49 -5.06
CA ARG A 178 -25.19 9.91 -6.37
C ARG A 178 -24.15 8.82 -6.22
N LEU A 179 -24.33 7.70 -6.89
CA LEU A 179 -23.45 6.54 -6.80
C LEU A 179 -22.00 6.91 -7.18
N GLY A 180 -21.82 7.66 -8.27
CA GLY A 180 -20.48 8.10 -8.67
C GLY A 180 -19.79 8.95 -7.61
N LYS A 181 -20.53 9.84 -6.92
CA LYS A 181 -19.98 10.64 -5.80
C LYS A 181 -19.57 9.75 -4.62
N GLU A 182 -20.34 8.72 -4.28
CA GLU A 182 -19.96 7.78 -3.22
C GLU A 182 -18.65 7.04 -3.55
N ILE A 183 -18.46 6.67 -4.82
CA ILE A 183 -17.21 6.06 -5.30
C ILE A 183 -16.06 7.07 -5.25
N MET A 184 -16.30 8.34 -5.59
CA MET A 184 -15.29 9.40 -5.52
C MET A 184 -14.72 9.60 -4.11
N VAL A 185 -15.47 9.26 -3.06
CA VAL A 185 -14.94 9.28 -1.69
C VAL A 185 -13.70 8.38 -1.58
N TYR A 186 -13.73 7.19 -2.17
CA TYR A 186 -12.61 6.26 -2.15
C TYR A 186 -11.48 6.68 -3.08
N VAL A 187 -11.81 7.19 -4.27
CA VAL A 187 -10.81 7.79 -5.18
C VAL A 187 -10.03 8.89 -4.47
N TYR A 188 -10.73 9.82 -3.83
CA TYR A 188 -10.11 10.91 -3.09
C TYR A 188 -9.22 10.41 -1.94
N ARG A 189 -9.77 9.54 -1.07
CA ARG A 189 -9.04 9.02 0.09
C ARG A 189 -7.79 8.23 -0.31
N LEU A 190 -7.90 7.35 -1.30
CA LEU A 190 -6.76 6.55 -1.79
C LEU A 190 -5.69 7.44 -2.44
N THR A 191 -6.09 8.43 -3.24
CA THR A 191 -5.17 9.37 -3.88
C THR A 191 -4.38 10.16 -2.84
N GLU A 192 -5.06 10.73 -1.83
CA GLU A 192 -4.41 11.49 -0.76
C GLU A 192 -3.43 10.62 0.05
N GLN A 193 -3.81 9.37 0.38
CA GLN A 193 -2.94 8.50 1.15
C GLN A 193 -1.80 7.91 0.32
N LEU A 194 -2.00 7.67 -0.97
CA LEU A 194 -0.90 7.30 -1.88
C LEU A 194 0.12 8.43 -2.01
N ASN A 195 -0.35 9.68 -2.14
CA ASN A 195 0.54 10.85 -2.16
C ASN A 195 1.31 11.00 -0.84
N SER A 196 0.66 10.76 0.29
CA SER A 196 1.29 10.76 1.61
C SER A 196 2.38 9.68 1.72
N LEU A 197 2.11 8.47 1.22
CA LEU A 197 3.10 7.38 1.17
C LEU A 197 4.28 7.74 0.27
N LYS A 198 4.03 8.28 -0.93
CA LYS A 198 5.10 8.72 -1.85
C LYS A 198 5.96 9.83 -1.28
N ALA A 199 5.42 10.65 -0.39
CA ALA A 199 6.14 11.73 0.30
C ALA A 199 6.96 11.24 1.51
N CYS A 200 6.77 9.99 1.96
CA CYS A 200 7.59 9.42 3.02
C CYS A 200 9.06 9.35 2.59
N LYS A 201 9.95 9.82 3.46
CA LYS A 201 11.39 9.68 3.24
C LYS A 201 11.78 8.20 3.32
N VAL A 202 12.67 7.78 2.43
CA VAL A 202 13.32 6.49 2.53
C VAL A 202 14.76 6.72 2.98
N THR A 203 15.04 6.35 4.21
CA THR A 203 16.31 6.63 4.87
C THR A 203 17.16 5.39 5.06
N ALA A 204 18.45 5.58 5.27
CA ALA A 204 19.41 4.52 5.51
C ALA A 204 20.37 4.88 6.64
N LYS A 205 20.76 3.90 7.45
CA LYS A 205 21.92 4.02 8.36
C LYS A 205 23.18 3.63 7.60
N PHE A 206 24.17 4.49 7.69
CA PHE A 206 25.52 4.25 7.20
C PHE A 206 26.52 5.05 8.03
N GLY A 207 27.44 4.37 8.74
CA GLY A 207 28.38 5.05 9.64
C GLY A 207 29.23 4.11 10.51
N GLY A 208 29.35 2.82 10.20
CA GLY A 208 30.15 1.86 10.95
C GLY A 208 29.47 1.32 12.22
N ALA A 209 30.27 0.68 13.05
CA ALA A 209 29.80 -0.14 14.18
C ALA A 209 28.92 0.59 15.22
N THR A 210 29.05 1.90 15.36
CA THR A 210 28.27 2.73 16.30
C THR A 210 27.71 4.01 15.63
N GLY A 211 27.75 4.07 14.30
CA GLY A 211 27.30 5.24 13.56
C GLY A 211 28.27 6.43 13.54
N ASN A 212 29.49 6.25 14.06
CA ASN A 212 30.49 7.31 14.25
C ASN A 212 31.69 7.21 13.28
N TYR A 213 31.67 6.33 12.29
CA TYR A 213 32.79 6.06 11.38
C TYR A 213 34.13 5.74 12.07
N ASN A 214 34.10 5.05 13.22
CA ASN A 214 35.26 4.79 14.07
C ASN A 214 36.42 4.17 13.28
N ALA A 215 36.18 3.10 12.56
CA ALA A 215 37.21 2.40 11.79
C ALA A 215 37.74 3.25 10.63
N HIS A 216 36.84 3.94 9.92
CA HIS A 216 37.24 4.84 8.82
C HIS A 216 38.11 5.99 9.32
N HIS A 217 37.73 6.63 10.43
CA HIS A 217 38.44 7.75 10.98
C HIS A 217 39.83 7.34 11.52
N VAL A 218 39.94 6.16 12.11
CA VAL A 218 41.24 5.66 12.57
C VAL A 218 42.17 5.38 11.39
N ALA A 219 41.65 4.80 10.30
CA ALA A 219 42.46 4.49 9.12
C ALA A 219 42.83 5.73 8.30
N TYR A 220 41.94 6.67 8.15
CA TYR A 220 42.10 7.86 7.34
C TYR A 220 41.47 9.10 8.01
N PRO A 221 42.08 9.68 9.04
CA PRO A 221 41.52 10.78 9.82
C PRO A 221 41.38 12.09 9.05
N GLN A 222 42.04 12.22 7.91
CA GLN A 222 42.07 13.42 7.08
C GLN A 222 40.81 13.59 6.20
N TYR A 223 39.95 12.54 6.06
CA TYR A 223 38.76 12.60 5.21
C TYR A 223 37.52 12.92 6.02
N ASP A 224 36.60 13.65 5.40
CA ASP A 224 35.24 13.87 5.95
C ASP A 224 34.35 12.67 5.63
N TRP A 225 34.36 11.68 6.51
CA TRP A 225 33.58 10.44 6.35
C TRP A 225 32.08 10.68 6.45
N ARG A 226 31.63 11.76 7.10
CA ARG A 226 30.21 12.13 7.14
C ARG A 226 29.75 12.62 5.76
N ALA A 227 30.49 13.52 5.16
CA ALA A 227 30.23 13.98 3.80
C ALA A 227 30.28 12.82 2.80
N PHE A 228 31.30 11.94 2.91
CA PHE A 228 31.41 10.72 2.11
C PHE A 228 30.16 9.83 2.23
N GLY A 229 29.72 9.53 3.44
CA GLY A 229 28.54 8.67 3.66
C GLY A 229 27.25 9.31 3.16
N ASN A 230 27.07 10.61 3.32
CA ASN A 230 25.94 11.35 2.77
C ASN A 230 25.91 11.22 1.23
N LYS A 231 27.04 11.44 0.58
CA LYS A 231 27.19 11.31 -0.87
C LYS A 231 26.93 9.88 -1.36
N PHE A 232 27.53 8.89 -0.71
CA PHE A 232 27.35 7.48 -1.06
C PHE A 232 25.86 7.08 -1.01
N VAL A 233 25.19 7.35 0.11
CA VAL A 233 23.78 6.98 0.32
C VAL A 233 22.86 7.71 -0.67
N SER A 234 23.10 9.00 -0.93
CA SER A 234 22.23 9.78 -1.82
C SER A 234 22.50 9.50 -3.29
N GLU A 235 23.76 9.55 -3.74
CA GLU A 235 24.09 9.47 -5.17
C GLU A 235 24.12 8.03 -5.71
N LYS A 236 24.56 7.06 -4.90
CA LYS A 236 24.66 5.67 -5.34
C LYS A 236 23.42 4.85 -5.04
N LEU A 237 22.73 5.14 -3.92
CA LEU A 237 21.54 4.38 -3.50
C LEU A 237 20.23 5.16 -3.64
N GLY A 238 20.29 6.47 -3.87
CA GLY A 238 19.10 7.30 -3.98
C GLY A 238 18.26 7.36 -2.68
N LEU A 239 18.93 7.24 -1.53
CA LEU A 239 18.33 7.27 -0.20
C LEU A 239 18.82 8.51 0.58
N GLU A 240 18.22 8.80 1.71
CA GLU A 240 18.67 9.86 2.62
C GLU A 240 19.40 9.22 3.80
N ARG A 241 20.65 9.65 4.11
CA ARG A 241 21.37 9.10 5.24
C ARG A 241 20.86 9.67 6.56
N GLU A 242 20.54 8.78 7.50
CA GLU A 242 20.26 9.16 8.88
C GLU A 242 21.53 9.70 9.53
N GLN A 243 21.50 10.96 10.02
CA GLN A 243 22.70 11.65 10.48
C GLN A 243 23.19 11.17 11.86
N TYR A 244 22.29 10.72 12.72
CA TYR A 244 22.58 10.21 14.05
C TYR A 244 21.87 8.90 14.27
N THR A 245 22.66 7.85 14.42
CA THR A 245 22.18 6.47 14.62
C THR A 245 23.06 5.75 15.63
N THR A 246 22.62 4.60 16.09
CA THR A 246 23.47 3.60 16.75
C THR A 246 24.11 2.69 15.69
N GLN A 247 24.37 1.44 15.99
CA GLN A 247 24.81 0.45 15.00
C GLN A 247 23.77 0.21 13.90
N ILE A 248 22.48 0.46 14.20
CA ILE A 248 21.34 0.24 13.31
C ILE A 248 20.64 1.54 12.96
N SER A 249 19.78 1.51 11.95
CA SER A 249 18.79 2.55 11.66
C SER A 249 17.90 2.81 12.87
N ASN A 250 17.42 4.04 13.00
CA ASN A 250 16.36 4.38 13.96
C ASN A 250 15.03 3.73 13.60
N TYR A 251 14.84 3.29 12.34
CA TYR A 251 13.63 2.70 11.78
C TYR A 251 12.36 3.55 11.83
N ASP A 252 12.45 4.81 12.25
CA ASP A 252 11.29 5.71 12.35
C ASP A 252 10.64 5.95 11.00
N TYR A 253 11.45 6.19 9.96
CA TYR A 253 10.93 6.42 8.62
C TYR A 253 10.40 5.14 7.95
N LEU A 254 11.03 4.00 8.20
CA LEU A 254 10.50 2.71 7.75
C LEU A 254 9.16 2.40 8.42
N GLY A 255 9.05 2.70 9.72
CA GLY A 255 7.80 2.62 10.47
C GLY A 255 6.72 3.52 9.88
N ALA A 256 7.05 4.76 9.51
CA ALA A 256 6.14 5.70 8.85
C ALA A 256 5.63 5.16 7.50
N ILE A 257 6.50 4.53 6.70
CA ILE A 257 6.11 3.86 5.46
C ILE A 257 5.09 2.74 5.74
N PHE A 258 5.35 1.88 6.71
CA PHE A 258 4.44 0.79 7.08
C PHE A 258 3.10 1.30 7.59
N ASP A 259 3.08 2.37 8.37
CA ASP A 259 1.86 3.02 8.82
C ASP A 259 1.07 3.65 7.66
N ALA A 260 1.75 4.23 6.67
CA ALA A 260 1.11 4.77 5.47
C ALA A 260 0.49 3.66 4.59
N VAL A 261 1.20 2.54 4.39
CA VAL A 261 0.66 1.36 3.67
C VAL A 261 -0.56 0.81 4.40
N ARG A 262 -0.48 0.66 5.72
CA ARG A 262 -1.61 0.21 6.54
C ARG A 262 -2.84 1.11 6.41
N ARG A 263 -2.65 2.41 6.27
CA ARG A 263 -3.74 3.37 6.08
C ARG A 263 -4.42 3.19 4.73
N ILE A 264 -3.67 2.98 3.66
CA ILE A 264 -4.21 2.61 2.34
C ILE A 264 -5.01 1.31 2.44
N ASN A 265 -4.44 0.28 3.05
CA ASN A 265 -5.11 -1.01 3.27
C ASN A 265 -6.44 -0.85 4.03
N THR A 266 -6.48 0.03 5.04
CA THR A 266 -7.69 0.31 5.83
C THR A 266 -8.79 0.94 4.99
N ILE A 267 -8.44 1.83 4.05
CA ILE A 267 -9.41 2.42 3.10
C ILE A 267 -9.96 1.35 2.16
N ILE A 268 -9.13 0.41 1.72
CA ILE A 268 -9.57 -0.68 0.84
C ILE A 268 -10.51 -1.63 1.60
N ILE A 269 -10.27 -1.91 2.89
CA ILE A 269 -11.20 -2.68 3.74
C ILE A 269 -12.59 -2.00 3.79
N ASP A 270 -12.60 -0.69 3.97
CA ASP A 270 -13.85 0.10 4.01
C ASP A 270 -14.60 0.01 2.66
N LEU A 271 -13.86 0.17 1.56
CA LEU A 271 -14.36 -0.03 0.20
C LEU A 271 -14.94 -1.45 0.01
N ASP A 272 -14.22 -2.49 0.40
CA ASP A 272 -14.64 -3.88 0.25
C ASP A 272 -15.96 -4.13 0.99
N ARG A 273 -16.12 -3.57 2.17
CA ARG A 273 -17.33 -3.69 2.99
C ARG A 273 -18.53 -2.98 2.37
N ASP A 274 -18.32 -1.79 1.81
CA ASP A 274 -19.40 -1.06 1.15
C ASP A 274 -19.88 -1.78 -0.11
N PHE A 275 -18.97 -2.24 -0.97
CA PHE A 275 -19.37 -2.99 -2.16
C PHE A 275 -19.99 -4.35 -1.83
N TRP A 276 -19.50 -5.04 -0.81
CA TRP A 276 -20.15 -6.23 -0.28
C TRP A 276 -21.59 -5.93 0.15
N MET A 277 -21.80 -4.80 0.83
CA MET A 277 -23.11 -4.37 1.31
C MET A 277 -24.02 -3.97 0.13
N TYR A 278 -23.51 -3.24 -0.87
CA TYR A 278 -24.28 -2.89 -2.07
C TYR A 278 -24.72 -4.13 -2.85
N ILE A 279 -23.89 -5.17 -2.92
CA ILE A 279 -24.27 -6.46 -3.52
C ILE A 279 -25.37 -7.13 -2.66
N SER A 280 -25.26 -7.11 -1.35
CA SER A 280 -26.27 -7.69 -0.45
C SER A 280 -27.63 -6.97 -0.51
N MET A 281 -27.65 -5.69 -0.89
CA MET A 281 -28.84 -4.87 -1.12
C MET A 281 -29.38 -4.99 -2.56
N ASP A 282 -28.76 -5.84 -3.40
CA ASP A 282 -29.09 -5.99 -4.81
C ASP A 282 -28.89 -4.72 -5.68
N TYR A 283 -28.05 -3.79 -5.23
CA TYR A 283 -27.66 -2.63 -6.01
C TYR A 283 -26.70 -3.00 -7.13
N PHE A 284 -25.93 -4.07 -6.94
CA PHE A 284 -25.08 -4.68 -7.95
C PHE A 284 -25.35 -6.18 -8.06
N LYS A 285 -25.31 -6.67 -9.28
CA LYS A 285 -25.17 -8.09 -9.63
C LYS A 285 -23.72 -8.35 -10.00
N GLN A 286 -23.32 -9.63 -10.00
CA GLN A 286 -21.97 -10.03 -10.37
C GLN A 286 -22.00 -10.87 -11.65
N LYS A 287 -21.12 -10.55 -12.60
CA LYS A 287 -20.90 -11.36 -13.82
C LYS A 287 -20.47 -12.77 -13.41
N ILE A 288 -21.11 -13.76 -14.01
CA ILE A 288 -20.77 -15.18 -13.86
C ILE A 288 -19.90 -15.58 -15.03
N LYS A 289 -18.75 -16.18 -14.77
CA LYS A 289 -17.93 -16.79 -15.82
C LYS A 289 -18.43 -18.18 -16.10
N ALA A 290 -18.54 -18.55 -17.37
CA ALA A 290 -18.97 -19.89 -17.76
C ALA A 290 -18.09 -20.96 -17.10
N GLY A 291 -18.71 -21.90 -16.39
CA GLY A 291 -18.05 -22.97 -15.65
C GLY A 291 -17.70 -22.63 -14.19
N GLU A 292 -17.91 -21.39 -13.72
CA GLU A 292 -17.77 -21.08 -12.30
C GLU A 292 -18.96 -21.58 -11.50
N VAL A 293 -18.69 -22.17 -10.33
CA VAL A 293 -19.70 -22.60 -9.37
C VAL A 293 -19.81 -21.53 -8.28
N GLY A 294 -20.91 -20.77 -8.25
CA GLY A 294 -21.10 -19.67 -7.30
C GLY A 294 -21.36 -20.13 -5.87
N SER A 295 -21.92 -21.33 -5.71
CA SER A 295 -22.18 -21.96 -4.41
C SER A 295 -22.22 -23.47 -4.59
N SER A 296 -21.71 -24.23 -3.62
CA SER A 296 -21.75 -25.69 -3.65
C SER A 296 -23.17 -26.29 -3.50
N ALA A 297 -24.11 -25.54 -2.93
CA ALA A 297 -25.45 -26.00 -2.64
C ALA A 297 -26.55 -25.27 -3.40
N MET A 298 -26.32 -24.02 -3.81
CA MET A 298 -27.34 -23.16 -4.46
C MET A 298 -26.76 -22.55 -5.74
N PRO A 299 -27.00 -23.14 -6.93
CA PRO A 299 -26.38 -22.73 -8.19
C PRO A 299 -26.65 -21.27 -8.60
N HIS A 300 -27.76 -20.68 -8.15
CA HIS A 300 -28.14 -19.29 -8.44
C HIS A 300 -27.45 -18.26 -7.54
N LYS A 301 -26.75 -18.71 -6.48
CA LYS A 301 -26.13 -17.83 -5.49
C LYS A 301 -24.71 -17.47 -5.91
N VAL A 302 -24.46 -16.20 -6.20
CA VAL A 302 -23.13 -15.67 -6.52
C VAL A 302 -22.62 -14.87 -5.33
N ASN A 303 -21.65 -15.44 -4.60
CA ASN A 303 -21.10 -14.83 -3.40
C ASN A 303 -20.07 -13.74 -3.76
N PRO A 304 -20.03 -12.61 -3.03
CA PRO A 304 -19.03 -11.53 -3.21
C PRO A 304 -17.68 -11.87 -2.58
N ILE A 305 -17.14 -13.08 -2.88
CA ILE A 305 -15.95 -13.65 -2.23
C ILE A 305 -14.66 -12.87 -2.50
N ASP A 306 -14.61 -12.12 -3.59
CA ASP A 306 -13.42 -11.34 -3.95
C ASP A 306 -13.18 -10.23 -2.90
N TYR A 307 -14.23 -9.57 -2.41
CA TYR A 307 -14.15 -8.56 -1.35
C TYR A 307 -13.84 -9.18 0.01
N GLU A 308 -14.39 -10.33 0.32
CA GLU A 308 -14.10 -11.08 1.57
C GLU A 308 -12.64 -11.55 1.61
N ASN A 309 -12.12 -12.05 0.49
CA ASN A 309 -10.72 -12.44 0.36
C ASN A 309 -9.79 -11.23 0.54
N SER A 310 -10.13 -10.09 -0.05
CA SER A 310 -9.38 -8.85 0.13
C SER A 310 -9.37 -8.42 1.60
N GLU A 311 -10.52 -8.29 2.25
CA GLU A 311 -10.63 -7.89 3.64
C GLU A 311 -9.80 -8.79 4.57
N GLY A 312 -9.88 -10.12 4.39
CA GLY A 312 -9.11 -11.08 5.19
C GLY A 312 -7.60 -10.91 5.03
N ASN A 313 -7.12 -10.76 3.79
CA ASN A 313 -5.69 -10.54 3.52
C ASN A 313 -5.20 -9.19 4.07
N LEU A 314 -5.98 -8.12 3.94
CA LEU A 314 -5.63 -6.80 4.46
C LEU A 314 -5.58 -6.78 5.99
N GLY A 315 -6.45 -7.54 6.65
CA GLY A 315 -6.42 -7.70 8.11
C GLY A 315 -5.08 -8.28 8.58
N ILE A 316 -4.60 -9.34 7.93
CA ILE A 316 -3.29 -9.96 8.23
C ILE A 316 -2.16 -8.97 7.91
N ALA A 317 -2.20 -8.33 6.74
CA ALA A 317 -1.18 -7.34 6.36
C ALA A 317 -1.06 -6.22 7.39
N ASN A 318 -2.20 -5.65 7.81
CA ASN A 318 -2.23 -4.55 8.77
C ASN A 318 -1.71 -4.96 10.16
N ALA A 319 -1.97 -6.18 10.62
CA ALA A 319 -1.45 -6.68 11.88
C ALA A 319 0.09 -6.76 11.86
N ILE A 320 0.68 -7.25 10.76
CA ILE A 320 2.13 -7.37 10.62
C ILE A 320 2.77 -5.99 10.43
N LEU A 321 2.21 -5.13 9.58
CA LEU A 321 2.70 -3.76 9.38
C LEU A 321 2.71 -2.97 10.69
N GLN A 322 1.65 -3.08 11.49
CA GLN A 322 1.58 -2.45 12.80
C GLN A 322 2.64 -2.98 13.76
N PHE A 323 2.85 -4.29 13.77
CA PHE A 323 3.89 -4.90 14.58
C PHE A 323 5.28 -4.38 14.18
N LEU A 324 5.62 -4.39 12.90
CA LEU A 324 6.90 -3.90 12.38
C LEU A 324 7.13 -2.42 12.71
N ALA A 325 6.12 -1.57 12.50
CA ALA A 325 6.21 -0.13 12.77
C ALA A 325 6.48 0.17 14.27
N LYS A 326 5.97 -0.67 15.17
CA LYS A 326 6.16 -0.53 16.62
C LYS A 326 7.45 -1.20 17.12
N LYS A 327 7.80 -2.37 16.54
CA LYS A 327 8.92 -3.18 17.03
C LYS A 327 10.28 -2.62 16.59
N LEU A 328 10.42 -2.24 15.33
CA LEU A 328 11.71 -1.87 14.76
C LEU A 328 12.39 -0.68 15.47
N PRO A 329 11.68 0.41 15.83
CA PRO A 329 12.30 1.52 16.54
C PRO A 329 12.78 1.22 17.97
N VAL A 330 12.46 0.05 18.50
CA VAL A 330 12.81 -0.35 19.87
C VAL A 330 13.87 -1.42 19.86
N SER A 331 15.07 -1.06 20.28
CA SER A 331 16.24 -1.95 20.42
C SER A 331 16.99 -1.66 21.71
N ARG A 332 17.95 -2.54 22.07
CA ARG A 332 18.73 -2.41 23.29
C ARG A 332 20.10 -1.82 22.99
N LEU A 333 20.49 -0.79 23.73
CA LEU A 333 21.81 -0.14 23.62
C LEU A 333 22.15 0.22 22.16
N GLN A 334 23.26 -0.29 21.62
CA GLN A 334 23.60 -0.09 20.21
C GLN A 334 22.76 -0.96 19.27
N ARG A 335 22.40 -2.17 19.69
CA ARG A 335 21.59 -3.12 18.93
C ARG A 335 21.33 -4.40 19.69
N ASP A 336 20.17 -5.04 19.44
CA ASP A 336 19.95 -6.47 19.59
C ASP A 336 19.57 -7.10 18.24
N LEU A 337 19.53 -8.44 18.14
CA LEU A 337 19.32 -9.15 16.88
C LEU A 337 17.85 -9.17 16.40
N THR A 338 16.90 -8.69 17.19
CA THR A 338 15.47 -8.83 16.89
C THR A 338 15.05 -8.11 15.62
N ASP A 339 15.74 -7.03 15.25
CA ASP A 339 15.53 -6.34 13.99
C ASP A 339 15.74 -7.25 12.77
N SER A 340 16.85 -7.98 12.72
CA SER A 340 17.15 -8.92 11.62
C SER A 340 16.13 -10.03 11.51
N THR A 341 15.60 -10.52 12.63
CA THR A 341 14.56 -11.55 12.65
C THR A 341 13.26 -11.05 12.02
N VAL A 342 12.79 -9.87 12.42
CA VAL A 342 11.50 -9.36 11.98
C VAL A 342 11.54 -8.76 10.56
N LEU A 343 12.67 -8.18 10.15
CA LEU A 343 12.85 -7.59 8.83
C LEU A 343 12.71 -8.63 7.69
N ARG A 344 13.04 -9.89 7.93
CA ARG A 344 12.81 -10.96 6.94
C ARG A 344 11.34 -11.20 6.63
N ASN A 345 10.43 -10.63 7.42
CA ASN A 345 8.98 -10.75 7.21
C ASN A 345 8.36 -9.54 6.48
N ILE A 346 9.15 -8.58 6.01
CA ILE A 346 8.60 -7.38 5.31
C ILE A 346 7.78 -7.79 4.08
N GLY A 347 8.21 -8.77 3.32
CA GLY A 347 7.50 -9.25 2.15
C GLY A 347 6.13 -9.85 2.44
N VAL A 348 5.89 -10.34 3.65
CA VAL A 348 4.63 -10.99 4.02
C VAL A 348 3.45 -10.01 3.97
N PRO A 349 3.46 -8.85 4.66
CA PRO A 349 2.36 -7.90 4.58
C PRO A 349 2.19 -7.29 3.19
N PHE A 350 3.26 -7.06 2.45
CA PHE A 350 3.16 -6.62 1.05
C PHE A 350 2.53 -7.68 0.16
N GLY A 351 2.87 -8.96 0.37
CA GLY A 351 2.24 -10.08 -0.33
C GLY A 351 0.73 -10.14 -0.09
N HIS A 352 0.30 -10.05 1.15
CA HIS A 352 -1.13 -10.00 1.51
C HIS A 352 -1.82 -8.76 0.91
N SER A 353 -1.18 -7.59 0.93
CA SER A 353 -1.73 -6.36 0.33
C SER A 353 -1.91 -6.48 -1.18
N VAL A 354 -0.95 -7.04 -1.88
CA VAL A 354 -1.01 -7.28 -3.34
C VAL A 354 -2.13 -8.26 -3.68
N ILE A 355 -2.25 -9.37 -2.95
CA ILE A 355 -3.34 -10.33 -3.13
C ILE A 355 -4.70 -9.64 -2.97
N ALA A 356 -4.83 -8.82 -1.94
CA ALA A 356 -6.06 -8.10 -1.64
C ALA A 356 -6.44 -7.09 -2.73
N ILE A 357 -5.51 -6.24 -3.16
CA ILE A 357 -5.77 -5.24 -4.22
C ILE A 357 -6.22 -5.92 -5.50
N GLN A 358 -5.56 -7.00 -5.92
CA GLN A 358 -5.94 -7.77 -7.10
C GLN A 358 -7.32 -8.44 -6.92
N SER A 359 -7.66 -8.87 -5.70
CA SER A 359 -8.96 -9.44 -5.40
C SER A 359 -10.08 -8.39 -5.48
N THR A 360 -9.89 -7.22 -4.90
CA THR A 360 -10.82 -6.09 -5.00
C THR A 360 -11.03 -5.68 -6.47
N LEU A 361 -9.95 -5.52 -7.23
CA LEU A 361 -10.03 -5.23 -8.68
C LEU A 361 -10.84 -6.28 -9.43
N LYS A 362 -10.63 -7.56 -9.13
CA LYS A 362 -11.38 -8.65 -9.73
C LYS A 362 -12.87 -8.56 -9.37
N GLY A 363 -13.20 -8.25 -8.13
CA GLY A 363 -14.58 -8.05 -7.67
C GLY A 363 -15.26 -6.87 -8.37
N LEU A 364 -14.58 -5.72 -8.45
CA LEU A 364 -15.08 -4.52 -9.14
C LEU A 364 -15.39 -4.79 -10.62
N ARG A 365 -14.52 -5.51 -11.32
CA ARG A 365 -14.70 -5.84 -12.75
C ARG A 365 -15.84 -6.82 -13.03
N LYS A 366 -16.38 -7.47 -12.02
CA LYS A 366 -17.57 -8.34 -12.12
C LYS A 366 -18.87 -7.59 -11.90
N LEU A 367 -18.85 -6.35 -11.45
CA LEU A 367 -20.04 -5.59 -11.12
C LEU A 367 -20.93 -5.34 -12.37
N ILE A 368 -22.22 -5.47 -12.18
CA ILE A 368 -23.28 -5.04 -13.07
C ILE A 368 -24.23 -4.19 -12.24
N LEU A 369 -24.37 -2.92 -12.59
CA LEU A 369 -25.28 -2.02 -11.88
C LEU A 369 -26.72 -2.47 -12.08
N HIS A 370 -27.52 -2.43 -11.01
CA HIS A 370 -28.94 -2.73 -11.00
C HIS A 370 -29.74 -1.44 -10.73
N GLU A 371 -29.81 -0.59 -11.75
CA GLU A 371 -30.42 0.75 -11.63
C GLU A 371 -31.87 0.69 -11.19
N GLU A 372 -32.64 -0.32 -11.66
CA GLU A 372 -34.06 -0.47 -11.30
C GLU A 372 -34.22 -0.65 -9.78
N LYS A 373 -33.27 -1.36 -9.11
CA LYS A 373 -33.31 -1.55 -7.66
C LYS A 373 -33.00 -0.26 -6.90
N LEU A 374 -32.05 0.53 -7.40
CA LEU A 374 -31.75 1.85 -6.83
C LEU A 374 -32.93 2.79 -6.94
N GLN A 375 -33.61 2.80 -8.07
CA GLN A 375 -34.80 3.61 -8.31
C GLN A 375 -35.99 3.14 -7.44
N GLU A 376 -36.21 1.82 -7.34
CA GLU A 376 -37.23 1.25 -6.47
C GLU A 376 -37.08 1.68 -5.01
N ASP A 377 -35.86 1.66 -4.48
CA ASP A 377 -35.58 2.06 -3.09
C ASP A 377 -35.83 3.57 -2.87
N LEU A 378 -35.53 4.42 -3.85
CA LEU A 378 -35.86 5.84 -3.83
C LEU A 378 -37.38 6.07 -3.86
N ASP A 379 -38.08 5.44 -4.80
CA ASP A 379 -39.52 5.59 -4.99
C ASP A 379 -40.32 5.10 -3.76
N ASN A 380 -39.81 4.09 -3.07
CA ASN A 380 -40.42 3.59 -1.83
C ASN A 380 -40.05 4.40 -0.59
N THR A 381 -39.23 5.47 -0.71
CA THR A 381 -38.70 6.19 0.48
C THR A 381 -38.88 7.70 0.37
N TRP A 382 -40.07 8.16 0.03
CA TRP A 382 -40.39 9.58 -0.12
C TRP A 382 -40.13 10.44 1.13
N ALA A 383 -40.09 9.84 2.30
CA ALA A 383 -39.75 10.54 3.55
C ALA A 383 -38.42 11.29 3.49
N VAL A 384 -37.48 10.90 2.62
CA VAL A 384 -36.14 11.52 2.52
C VAL A 384 -36.14 12.91 1.92
N VAL A 385 -37.22 13.32 1.20
CA VAL A 385 -37.36 14.70 0.68
C VAL A 385 -37.70 15.72 1.79
N ALA A 386 -38.04 15.26 3.00
CA ALA A 386 -38.41 16.13 4.12
C ALA A 386 -37.30 17.15 4.48
N GLU A 387 -36.04 16.81 4.32
CA GLU A 387 -34.91 17.73 4.55
C GLU A 387 -34.92 18.88 3.54
N ALA A 388 -35.09 18.58 2.25
CA ALA A 388 -35.14 19.58 1.20
C ALA A 388 -36.35 20.52 1.39
N ILE A 389 -37.53 19.94 1.66
CA ILE A 389 -38.75 20.71 1.93
C ILE A 389 -38.55 21.62 3.14
N GLN A 390 -38.03 21.10 4.25
CA GLN A 390 -37.78 21.89 5.46
C GLN A 390 -36.82 23.07 5.16
N THR A 391 -35.79 22.83 4.35
CA THR A 391 -34.78 23.85 4.04
C THR A 391 -35.39 24.98 3.23
N ILE A 392 -36.23 24.67 2.25
CA ILE A 392 -36.99 25.70 1.49
C ILE A 392 -37.96 26.46 2.40
N LEU A 393 -38.71 25.77 3.24
CA LEU A 393 -39.63 26.43 4.18
C LEU A 393 -38.88 27.35 5.16
N ARG A 394 -37.66 27.02 5.57
CA ARG A 394 -36.81 27.91 6.37
C ARG A 394 -36.38 29.14 5.55
N ARG A 395 -36.05 29.01 4.28
CA ARG A 395 -35.73 30.09 3.39
C ARG A 395 -36.90 31.08 3.29
N GLU A 396 -38.12 30.54 3.25
CA GLU A 396 -39.35 31.35 3.16
C GLU A 396 -39.84 31.88 4.52
N ALA A 397 -39.06 31.73 5.59
CA ALA A 397 -39.41 32.09 6.97
C ALA A 397 -40.75 31.46 7.47
N TYR A 398 -41.11 30.29 6.95
CA TYR A 398 -42.30 29.57 7.37
C TYR A 398 -42.22 29.22 8.87
N PRO A 399 -43.31 29.42 9.66
CA PRO A 399 -43.28 29.17 11.09
C PRO A 399 -43.18 27.66 11.41
N HIS A 400 -42.23 27.30 12.27
CA HIS A 400 -42.04 25.94 12.76
C HIS A 400 -41.97 24.83 11.69
N PRO A 401 -41.11 24.97 10.67
CA PRO A 401 -41.09 24.05 9.51
C PRO A 401 -40.77 22.60 9.91
N TYR A 402 -39.92 22.39 10.93
CA TYR A 402 -39.58 21.06 11.43
C TYR A 402 -40.79 20.38 12.07
N GLU A 403 -41.54 21.10 12.89
CA GLU A 403 -42.72 20.60 13.59
C GLU A 403 -43.84 20.25 12.61
N ALA A 404 -44.02 21.04 11.56
CA ALA A 404 -44.98 20.79 10.49
C ALA A 404 -44.69 19.46 9.77
N LEU A 405 -43.45 19.22 9.39
CA LEU A 405 -43.02 17.95 8.77
C LEU A 405 -43.03 16.78 9.75
N LYS A 406 -42.66 17.01 11.01
CA LYS A 406 -42.69 15.98 12.07
C LYS A 406 -44.11 15.49 12.30
N ALA A 407 -45.12 16.34 12.23
CA ALA A 407 -46.51 15.95 12.34
C ALA A 407 -46.92 15.00 11.21
N LEU A 408 -46.43 15.24 9.97
CA LEU A 408 -46.65 14.36 8.83
C LEU A 408 -45.96 12.99 9.00
N THR A 409 -44.71 12.98 9.44
CA THR A 409 -43.88 11.75 9.55
C THR A 409 -44.32 10.84 10.72
N ARG A 410 -45.01 11.33 11.72
CA ARG A 410 -45.44 10.56 12.93
C ARG A 410 -46.81 9.94 12.82
N THR A 411 -47.48 10.03 11.69
CA THR A 411 -48.85 9.49 11.51
C THR A 411 -48.89 7.96 11.35
N ASN A 412 -47.77 7.25 11.38
CA ASN A 412 -47.66 5.81 11.04
C ASN A 412 -48.20 5.47 9.63
N LYS A 413 -48.47 6.45 8.79
CA LYS A 413 -48.80 6.23 7.38
C LYS A 413 -47.51 6.17 6.56
N HIS A 414 -47.49 5.31 5.58
CA HIS A 414 -46.41 5.26 4.61
C HIS A 414 -46.35 6.61 3.87
N MET A 415 -45.23 7.28 3.87
CA MET A 415 -45.03 8.54 3.13
C MET A 415 -44.84 8.22 1.65
N THR A 416 -45.82 8.62 0.86
CA THR A 416 -45.81 8.49 -0.61
C THR A 416 -45.73 9.87 -1.25
N GLU A 417 -45.53 9.90 -2.56
CA GLU A 417 -45.58 11.12 -3.36
C GLU A 417 -46.88 11.90 -3.09
N GLU A 418 -48.01 11.21 -3.10
CA GLU A 418 -49.31 11.83 -2.92
C GLU A 418 -49.43 12.49 -1.53
N THR A 419 -48.99 11.82 -0.47
CA THR A 419 -49.04 12.40 0.88
C THR A 419 -48.13 13.60 1.07
N ILE A 420 -46.99 13.64 0.39
CA ILE A 420 -46.08 14.81 0.36
C ILE A 420 -46.73 15.94 -0.42
N HIS A 421 -47.31 15.67 -1.60
CA HIS A 421 -47.95 16.68 -2.44
C HIS A 421 -49.21 17.25 -1.74
N GLU A 422 -50.04 16.44 -1.07
CA GLU A 422 -51.17 16.94 -0.27
C GLU A 422 -50.68 17.90 0.83
N PHE A 423 -49.63 17.53 1.55
CA PHE A 423 -49.03 18.39 2.57
C PHE A 423 -48.53 19.73 1.99
N ILE A 424 -47.88 19.71 0.81
CA ILE A 424 -47.37 20.92 0.17
C ILE A 424 -48.55 21.85 -0.26
N GLN A 425 -49.64 21.28 -0.72
CA GLN A 425 -50.82 22.07 -1.12
C GLN A 425 -51.43 22.81 0.05
N ASP A 426 -51.42 22.24 1.25
CA ASP A 426 -51.97 22.85 2.47
C ASP A 426 -51.05 23.91 3.10
N LEU A 427 -49.80 24.04 2.64
CA LEU A 427 -48.87 25.06 3.14
C LEU A 427 -49.32 26.47 2.78
N ASN A 428 -49.21 27.38 3.73
CA ASN A 428 -49.42 28.82 3.49
C ASN A 428 -48.16 29.51 2.95
N VAL A 429 -47.82 29.21 1.71
CA VAL A 429 -46.71 29.78 0.95
C VAL A 429 -47.20 30.19 -0.44
N SER A 430 -46.39 30.96 -1.20
CA SER A 430 -46.75 31.38 -2.55
C SER A 430 -46.85 30.19 -3.52
N ASP A 431 -47.65 30.37 -4.59
CA ASP A 431 -47.81 29.34 -5.63
C ASP A 431 -46.48 28.95 -6.29
N SER A 432 -45.57 29.93 -6.43
CA SER A 432 -44.22 29.65 -6.95
C SER A 432 -43.40 28.74 -6.03
N VAL A 433 -43.52 28.93 -4.71
CA VAL A 433 -42.85 28.08 -3.73
C VAL A 433 -43.48 26.69 -3.69
N LYS A 434 -44.82 26.61 -3.79
CA LYS A 434 -45.51 25.31 -3.91
C LYS A 434 -45.03 24.53 -5.14
N ALA A 435 -44.92 25.22 -6.28
CA ALA A 435 -44.43 24.58 -7.49
C ALA A 435 -42.96 24.08 -7.36
N GLU A 436 -42.11 24.86 -6.70
CA GLU A 436 -40.74 24.45 -6.40
C GLU A 436 -40.70 23.21 -5.49
N LEU A 437 -41.52 23.19 -4.45
CA LEU A 437 -41.61 22.06 -3.50
C LEU A 437 -42.16 20.81 -4.19
N MET A 438 -43.18 20.93 -5.04
CA MET A 438 -43.76 19.82 -5.81
C MET A 438 -42.79 19.20 -6.82
N ALA A 439 -41.80 19.95 -7.26
CA ALA A 439 -40.78 19.44 -8.19
C ALA A 439 -39.68 18.56 -7.49
N ILE A 440 -39.65 18.52 -6.16
CA ILE A 440 -38.66 17.75 -5.40
C ILE A 440 -39.06 16.27 -5.39
N THR A 441 -38.14 15.41 -5.79
CA THR A 441 -38.26 13.96 -5.73
C THR A 441 -37.07 13.34 -5.02
N PRO A 442 -37.17 12.10 -4.52
CA PRO A 442 -36.00 11.40 -4.00
C PRO A 442 -34.86 11.29 -5.02
N SER A 443 -35.18 11.18 -6.32
CA SER A 443 -34.18 10.99 -7.38
C SER A 443 -33.47 12.27 -7.81
N ASN A 444 -34.09 13.46 -7.61
CA ASN A 444 -33.49 14.73 -7.99
C ASN A 444 -32.91 15.56 -6.83
N SER A 445 -33.15 15.14 -5.61
CA SER A 445 -32.69 15.83 -4.40
C SER A 445 -31.31 15.31 -3.94
N THR A 446 -30.39 15.15 -4.90
CA THR A 446 -29.09 14.52 -4.71
C THR A 446 -27.93 15.50 -4.52
N GLY A 447 -28.19 16.80 -4.50
CA GLY A 447 -27.15 17.82 -4.39
C GLY A 447 -26.37 18.06 -5.70
N ILE A 448 -25.12 18.50 -5.57
CA ILE A 448 -24.20 18.82 -6.68
C ILE A 448 -23.24 17.68 -6.94
#